data_9d491a809199976c3689450094129f53
#
_entry.id   9d491a809199976c3689450094129f53
#
_cell.length_a   1.000
_cell.length_b   1.000
_cell.length_c   1.000
_cell.angle_alpha   90.00
_cell.angle_beta   90.00
_cell.angle_gamma   90.00
#
_symmetry.space_group_name_H-M   'P 1'
#
loop_
_entity.id
_entity.type
_entity.pdbx_description
1 polymer ?
#
loop_
_entity_poly.entity_id
_entity_poly.type
_entity_poly.pdbx_seq_one_letter_code
_entity_poly.pdbx_strand_id
1 'polypeptide(L)'
;GLYFYATIIPKSQICAWNHHHQHTHTFRFTLPNRVLEFFYALHTGVTTNLWVLHHVHGHHQHYLDQTKDESRWLRKDGTQMGELEYSFIVAATAYYRGYKVGKDYPKEQKQFFFYSALTFTLVALLVAYRPVAGLLVFILPMLMGLFLTAWATHDHHAGLKTDDDYTASYNNLNPLYNLLTGNLGYHTAHHLKGGLHWSKLPQLHEKIKHKIPDELILK
;
A
#
# COMPACT_ATOMS: atom_id res chain seq x y z
N GLY A 1 -10.74 22.34 -7.93
CA GLY A 1 -10.78 22.83 -6.59
C GLY A 1 -11.69 22.07 -5.66
N LEU A 2 -12.98 22.44 -5.55
CA LEU A 2 -13.91 21.85 -4.58
C LEU A 2 -14.01 20.33 -4.66
N TYR A 3 -14.09 19.77 -5.86
CA TYR A 3 -14.11 18.31 -6.09
C TYR A 3 -12.88 17.61 -5.43
N PHE A 4 -11.70 18.18 -5.60
CA PHE A 4 -10.48 17.61 -5.02
C PHE A 4 -10.56 17.56 -3.48
N TYR A 5 -10.89 18.68 -2.84
CA TYR A 5 -10.99 18.75 -1.38
C TYR A 5 -12.11 17.86 -0.83
N ALA A 6 -13.26 17.81 -1.49
CA ALA A 6 -14.39 16.98 -1.07
C ALA A 6 -14.11 15.48 -1.18
N THR A 7 -13.19 15.06 -2.06
CA THR A 7 -12.92 13.63 -2.34
C THR A 7 -11.60 13.13 -1.77
N ILE A 8 -10.77 13.98 -1.15
CA ILE A 8 -9.44 13.58 -0.64
C ILE A 8 -9.54 12.49 0.43
N ILE A 9 -10.45 12.62 1.40
CA ILE A 9 -10.65 11.63 2.46
C ILE A 9 -11.19 10.32 1.89
N PRO A 10 -12.31 10.29 1.13
CA PRO A 10 -12.76 9.06 0.49
C PRO A 10 -11.71 8.38 -0.37
N LYS A 11 -10.89 9.16 -1.12
CA LYS A 11 -9.83 8.60 -1.96
C LYS A 11 -8.68 8.00 -1.15
N SER A 12 -8.32 8.58 -0.02
CA SER A 12 -7.31 8.00 0.87
C SER A 12 -7.74 6.62 1.41
N GLN A 13 -9.04 6.43 1.69
CA GLN A 13 -9.57 5.14 2.11
C GLN A 13 -9.48 4.09 0.99
N ILE A 14 -9.60 4.48 -0.29
CA ILE A 14 -9.43 3.57 -1.43
C ILE A 14 -8.03 2.94 -1.43
N CYS A 15 -7.00 3.63 -0.93
CA CYS A 15 -5.65 3.07 -0.79
C CYS A 15 -5.63 1.83 0.12
N ALA A 16 -6.31 1.87 1.27
CA ALA A 16 -6.41 0.74 2.18
C ALA A 16 -7.20 -0.44 1.55
N TRP A 17 -8.29 -0.16 0.84
CA TRP A 17 -9.07 -1.19 0.16
C TRP A 17 -8.32 -1.82 -1.01
N ASN A 18 -7.55 -1.02 -1.77
CA ASN A 18 -6.65 -1.54 -2.79
C ASN A 18 -5.54 -2.42 -2.17
N HIS A 19 -4.98 -2.00 -1.03
CA HIS A 19 -4.00 -2.79 -0.28
C HIS A 19 -4.55 -4.19 0.05
N HIS A 20 -5.74 -4.27 0.68
CA HIS A 20 -6.37 -5.57 0.98
C HIS A 20 -6.63 -6.40 -0.25
N HIS A 21 -7.11 -5.78 -1.34
CA HIS A 21 -7.36 -6.47 -2.60
C HIS A 21 -6.09 -7.07 -3.20
N GLN A 22 -4.95 -6.41 -3.09
CA GLN A 22 -3.66 -6.91 -3.59
C GLN A 22 -3.12 -8.09 -2.75
N HIS A 23 -3.53 -8.21 -1.48
CA HIS A 23 -3.26 -9.39 -0.64
C HIS A 23 -4.22 -10.53 -0.91
N THR A 24 -5.51 -10.22 -1.03
CA THR A 24 -6.57 -11.23 -1.20
C THR A 24 -7.64 -10.67 -2.13
N HIS A 25 -7.76 -11.26 -3.32
CA HIS A 25 -8.71 -10.80 -4.32
C HIS A 25 -10.13 -10.72 -3.78
N THR A 26 -10.82 -9.62 -4.09
CA THR A 26 -12.21 -9.36 -3.66
C THR A 26 -13.20 -10.31 -4.31
N PHE A 27 -12.99 -10.67 -5.57
CA PHE A 27 -13.88 -11.53 -6.33
C PHE A 27 -13.28 -12.90 -6.60
N ARG A 28 -14.14 -13.91 -6.75
CA ARG A 28 -13.74 -15.27 -7.10
C ARG A 28 -13.18 -15.38 -8.53
N PHE A 29 -13.64 -14.52 -9.44
CA PHE A 29 -13.28 -14.56 -10.85
C PHE A 29 -12.22 -13.50 -11.20
N THR A 30 -11.33 -13.83 -12.13
CA THR A 30 -10.20 -12.96 -12.52
C THR A 30 -10.67 -11.65 -13.14
N LEU A 31 -11.62 -11.67 -14.08
CA LEU A 31 -12.03 -10.47 -14.81
C LEU A 31 -12.58 -9.36 -13.90
N PRO A 32 -13.51 -9.60 -12.96
CA PRO A 32 -13.95 -8.57 -12.02
C PRO A 32 -12.81 -8.00 -11.15
N ASN A 33 -11.82 -8.81 -10.77
CA ASN A 33 -10.66 -8.32 -10.04
C ASN A 33 -9.83 -7.36 -10.89
N ARG A 34 -9.57 -7.67 -12.17
CA ARG A 34 -8.82 -6.78 -13.07
C ARG A 34 -9.55 -5.47 -13.35
N VAL A 35 -10.87 -5.52 -13.46
CA VAL A 35 -11.70 -4.31 -13.59
C VAL A 35 -11.60 -3.46 -12.31
N LEU A 36 -11.71 -4.07 -11.13
CA LEU A 36 -11.58 -3.35 -9.85
C LEU A 36 -10.18 -2.73 -9.69
N GLU A 37 -9.12 -3.48 -9.99
CA GLU A 37 -7.73 -3.00 -9.95
C GLU A 37 -7.50 -1.80 -10.88
N PHE A 38 -8.13 -1.82 -12.06
CA PHE A 38 -8.08 -0.68 -12.99
C PHE A 38 -8.71 0.59 -12.37
N PHE A 39 -9.89 0.47 -11.75
CA PHE A 39 -10.50 1.60 -11.05
C PHE A 39 -9.68 2.04 -9.82
N TYR A 40 -9.13 1.10 -9.06
CA TYR A 40 -8.21 1.44 -7.97
C TYR A 40 -6.99 2.21 -8.50
N ALA A 41 -6.41 1.79 -9.61
CA ALA A 41 -5.25 2.46 -10.20
C ALA A 41 -5.54 3.92 -10.56
N LEU A 42 -6.73 4.23 -11.11
CA LEU A 42 -7.14 5.61 -11.43
C LEU A 42 -7.26 6.53 -10.21
N HIS A 43 -7.42 5.97 -9.01
CA HIS A 43 -7.54 6.73 -7.77
C HIS A 43 -6.28 6.74 -6.92
N THR A 44 -5.51 5.66 -6.94
CA THR A 44 -4.38 5.45 -6.03
C THR A 44 -3.02 5.55 -6.71
N GLY A 45 -2.99 5.52 -8.06
CA GLY A 45 -1.74 5.39 -8.80
C GLY A 45 -1.07 4.01 -8.68
N VAL A 46 -1.71 3.04 -8.00
CA VAL A 46 -1.20 1.67 -7.83
C VAL A 46 -1.87 0.77 -8.86
N THR A 47 -1.16 0.47 -9.95
CA THR A 47 -1.66 -0.39 -11.02
C THR A 47 -1.63 -1.88 -10.63
N THR A 48 -2.31 -2.70 -11.42
CA THR A 48 -2.36 -4.17 -11.24
C THR A 48 -0.98 -4.74 -10.97
N ASN A 49 -0.87 -5.56 -9.94
CA ASN A 49 0.33 -6.21 -9.45
C ASN A 49 1.47 -5.28 -8.99
N LEU A 50 1.37 -3.96 -9.09
CA LEU A 50 2.42 -3.09 -8.53
C LEU A 50 2.61 -3.36 -7.04
N TRP A 51 1.50 -3.43 -6.28
CA TRP A 51 1.55 -3.66 -4.84
C TRP A 51 1.83 -5.12 -4.49
N VAL A 52 1.41 -6.08 -5.33
CA VAL A 52 1.81 -7.48 -5.18
C VAL A 52 3.33 -7.60 -5.25
N LEU A 53 3.98 -6.96 -6.23
CA LEU A 53 5.42 -7.02 -6.39
C LEU A 53 6.15 -6.22 -5.29
N HIS A 54 5.80 -4.94 -5.14
CA HIS A 54 6.48 -4.05 -4.21
C HIS A 54 6.20 -4.43 -2.74
N HIS A 55 4.92 -4.64 -2.39
CA HIS A 55 4.50 -4.77 -0.99
C HIS A 55 4.42 -6.24 -0.55
N VAL A 56 3.72 -7.13 -1.29
CA VAL A 56 3.58 -8.52 -0.85
C VAL A 56 4.91 -9.26 -0.96
N HIS A 57 5.60 -9.17 -2.11
CA HIS A 57 6.87 -9.86 -2.31
C HIS A 57 8.08 -9.04 -1.81
N GLY A 58 8.07 -7.72 -2.00
CA GLY A 58 9.21 -6.88 -1.65
C GLY A 58 9.25 -6.43 -0.19
N HIS A 59 8.10 -6.34 0.49
CA HIS A 59 8.00 -5.88 1.88
C HIS A 59 7.60 -7.00 2.83
N HIS A 60 6.43 -7.64 2.70
CA HIS A 60 5.99 -8.67 3.65
C HIS A 60 6.96 -9.84 3.80
N GLN A 61 7.71 -10.19 2.75
CA GLN A 61 8.73 -11.26 2.85
C GLN A 61 10.04 -10.78 3.48
N HIS A 62 10.26 -9.48 3.62
CA HIS A 62 11.56 -8.91 3.99
C HIS A 62 11.47 -7.79 5.03
N TYR A 63 10.30 -7.46 5.59
CA TYR A 63 10.10 -6.29 6.44
C TYR A 63 10.94 -6.26 7.72
N LEU A 64 11.44 -7.41 8.19
CA LEU A 64 12.40 -7.50 9.28
C LEU A 64 13.85 -7.20 8.85
N ASP A 65 14.15 -7.23 7.55
CA ASP A 65 15.49 -6.99 7.00
C ASP A 65 15.52 -5.69 6.18
N GLN A 66 15.91 -4.60 6.83
CA GLN A 66 15.99 -3.28 6.19
C GLN A 66 17.00 -3.19 5.01
N THR A 67 17.79 -4.23 4.77
CA THR A 67 18.69 -4.29 3.59
C THR A 67 17.97 -4.81 2.35
N LYS A 68 16.90 -5.59 2.52
CA LYS A 68 16.12 -6.24 1.46
C LYS A 68 14.74 -5.65 1.27
N ASP A 69 14.14 -5.13 2.35
CA ASP A 69 12.81 -4.55 2.35
C ASP A 69 12.67 -3.41 1.30
N GLU A 70 11.74 -3.55 0.38
CA GLU A 70 11.44 -2.50 -0.60
C GLU A 70 10.70 -1.30 0.02
N SER A 71 10.17 -1.44 1.22
CA SER A 71 9.61 -0.37 2.05
C SER A 71 10.52 0.04 3.19
N ARG A 72 11.84 -0.21 3.08
CA ARG A 72 12.79 0.12 4.13
C ARG A 72 12.75 1.60 4.52
N TRP A 73 12.75 1.86 5.82
CA TRP A 73 12.77 3.20 6.40
C TRP A 73 14.18 3.66 6.83
N LEU A 74 15.21 2.79 6.70
CA LEU A 74 16.60 3.17 6.89
C LEU A 74 17.25 3.60 5.57
N ARG A 75 18.10 4.63 5.66
CA ARG A 75 19.06 4.99 4.60
C ARG A 75 20.19 3.96 4.56
N LYS A 76 21.02 4.04 3.52
CA LYS A 76 22.20 3.16 3.36
C LYS A 76 23.24 3.32 4.47
N ASP A 77 23.33 4.49 5.08
CA ASP A 77 24.21 4.79 6.21
C ASP A 77 23.67 4.33 7.57
N GLY A 78 22.48 3.71 7.58
CA GLY A 78 21.82 3.20 8.79
C GLY A 78 21.01 4.26 9.55
N THR A 79 20.94 5.50 9.07
CA THR A 79 20.09 6.54 9.68
C THR A 79 18.64 6.38 9.25
N GLN A 80 17.70 6.79 10.12
CA GLN A 80 16.28 6.74 9.83
C GLN A 80 15.85 7.90 8.91
N MET A 81 15.06 7.60 7.88
CA MET A 81 14.39 8.61 7.07
C MET A 81 13.26 9.25 7.87
N GLY A 82 13.11 10.57 7.73
CA GLY A 82 11.90 11.24 8.21
C GLY A 82 10.68 10.85 7.38
N GLU A 83 9.50 11.01 7.98
CA GLU A 83 8.20 10.62 7.42
C GLU A 83 7.96 11.16 6.00
N LEU A 84 8.17 12.46 5.77
CA LEU A 84 8.01 13.08 4.44
C LEU A 84 9.04 12.58 3.43
N GLU A 85 10.30 12.50 3.84
CA GLU A 85 11.38 12.00 2.99
C GLU A 85 11.10 10.57 2.53
N TYR A 86 10.76 9.69 3.47
CA TYR A 86 10.37 8.31 3.18
C TYR A 86 9.22 8.25 2.20
N SER A 87 8.13 8.98 2.49
CA SER A 87 6.91 8.97 1.69
C SER A 87 7.15 9.41 0.25
N PHE A 88 7.93 10.47 0.06
CA PHE A 88 8.32 10.92 -1.28
C PHE A 88 9.21 9.93 -2.01
N ILE A 89 10.24 9.39 -1.35
CA ILE A 89 11.17 8.45 -1.97
C ILE A 89 10.46 7.16 -2.36
N VAL A 90 9.66 6.57 -1.46
CA VAL A 90 8.96 5.32 -1.73
C VAL A 90 7.91 5.51 -2.80
N ALA A 91 7.10 6.57 -2.74
CA ALA A 91 6.10 6.88 -3.77
C ALA A 91 6.74 7.10 -5.15
N ALA A 92 7.79 7.92 -5.24
CA ALA A 92 8.47 8.24 -6.50
C ALA A 92 9.19 7.02 -7.10
N THR A 93 9.60 6.07 -6.28
CA THR A 93 10.35 4.88 -6.73
C THR A 93 9.51 3.60 -6.75
N ALA A 94 8.21 3.65 -6.41
CA ALA A 94 7.34 2.49 -6.28
C ALA A 94 7.35 1.58 -7.54
N TYR A 95 7.24 2.17 -8.71
CA TYR A 95 7.26 1.44 -9.99
C TYR A 95 8.61 0.79 -10.28
N TYR A 96 9.71 1.47 -9.97
CA TYR A 96 11.05 0.90 -10.11
C TYR A 96 11.28 -0.25 -9.12
N ARG A 97 10.82 -0.13 -7.88
CA ARG A 97 10.90 -1.18 -6.87
C ARG A 97 10.08 -2.40 -7.29
N GLY A 98 8.82 -2.20 -7.73
CA GLY A 98 7.98 -3.26 -8.29
C GLY A 98 8.62 -3.94 -9.52
N TYR A 99 9.22 -3.16 -10.43
CA TYR A 99 9.98 -3.70 -11.55
C TYR A 99 11.16 -4.58 -11.09
N LYS A 100 11.91 -4.12 -10.09
CA LYS A 100 13.10 -4.84 -9.58
C LYS A 100 12.73 -6.19 -8.98
N VAL A 101 11.72 -6.23 -8.11
CA VAL A 101 11.18 -7.46 -7.51
C VAL A 101 10.56 -8.36 -8.58
N GLY A 102 9.89 -7.77 -9.55
CA GLY A 102 9.22 -8.50 -10.64
C GLY A 102 10.13 -9.38 -11.48
N LYS A 103 11.45 -9.17 -11.46
CA LYS A 103 12.42 -10.03 -12.16
C LYS A 103 12.35 -11.49 -11.68
N ASP A 104 12.01 -11.68 -10.41
CA ASP A 104 11.86 -13.01 -9.80
C ASP A 104 10.42 -13.57 -9.95
N TYR A 105 9.47 -12.73 -10.42
CA TYR A 105 8.04 -13.04 -10.59
C TYR A 105 7.56 -12.67 -12.00
N PRO A 106 8.03 -13.37 -13.06
CA PRO A 106 7.83 -12.95 -14.47
C PRO A 106 6.35 -12.89 -14.90
N LYS A 107 5.48 -13.71 -14.32
CA LYS A 107 4.05 -13.71 -14.64
C LYS A 107 3.37 -12.44 -14.13
N GLU A 108 3.60 -12.09 -12.87
CA GLU A 108 3.10 -10.88 -12.23
C GLU A 108 3.70 -9.63 -12.87
N GLN A 109 4.97 -9.66 -13.23
CA GLN A 109 5.67 -8.56 -13.90
C GLN A 109 5.09 -8.28 -15.29
N LYS A 110 4.80 -9.33 -16.07
CA LYS A 110 4.16 -9.17 -17.39
C LYS A 110 2.79 -8.49 -17.29
N GLN A 111 1.98 -8.89 -16.29
CA GLN A 111 0.69 -8.28 -16.04
C GLN A 111 0.84 -6.84 -15.54
N PHE A 112 1.79 -6.59 -14.65
CA PHE A 112 2.13 -5.25 -14.17
C PHE A 112 2.44 -4.29 -15.33
N PHE A 113 3.30 -4.68 -16.27
CA PHE A 113 3.61 -3.85 -17.44
C PHE A 113 2.39 -3.62 -18.33
N PHE A 114 1.65 -4.67 -18.65
CA PHE A 114 0.48 -4.56 -19.51
C PHE A 114 -0.58 -3.62 -18.95
N TYR A 115 -0.99 -3.82 -17.71
CA TYR A 115 -2.03 -3.00 -17.08
C TYR A 115 -1.54 -1.59 -16.73
N SER A 116 -0.26 -1.41 -16.41
CA SER A 116 0.32 -0.07 -16.25
C SER A 116 0.30 0.71 -17.54
N ALA A 117 0.72 0.10 -18.65
CA ALA A 117 0.66 0.73 -19.96
C ALA A 117 -0.78 1.11 -20.36
N LEU A 118 -1.74 0.20 -20.17
CA LEU A 118 -3.17 0.46 -20.43
C LEU A 118 -3.68 1.64 -19.60
N THR A 119 -3.41 1.65 -18.28
CA THR A 119 -3.86 2.71 -17.36
C THR A 119 -3.26 4.06 -17.73
N PHE A 120 -1.94 4.13 -17.94
CA PHE A 120 -1.27 5.39 -18.25
C PHE A 120 -1.61 5.90 -19.66
N THR A 121 -1.82 5.01 -20.64
CA THR A 121 -2.30 5.43 -21.96
C THR A 121 -3.68 6.07 -21.87
N LEU A 122 -4.63 5.46 -21.13
CA LEU A 122 -5.94 6.06 -20.95
C LEU A 122 -5.85 7.41 -20.24
N VAL A 123 -5.10 7.49 -19.14
CA VAL A 123 -4.93 8.76 -18.39
C VAL A 123 -4.30 9.82 -19.29
N ALA A 124 -3.29 9.49 -20.10
CA ALA A 124 -2.66 10.40 -21.05
C ALA A 124 -3.67 10.93 -22.09
N LEU A 125 -4.53 10.05 -22.63
CA LEU A 125 -5.59 10.45 -23.57
C LEU A 125 -6.62 11.38 -22.92
N LEU A 126 -7.02 11.10 -21.67
CA LEU A 126 -7.94 11.94 -20.92
C LEU A 126 -7.33 13.33 -20.60
N VAL A 127 -6.05 13.37 -20.24
CA VAL A 127 -5.30 14.62 -20.04
C VAL A 127 -5.17 15.39 -21.35
N ALA A 128 -4.87 14.73 -22.46
CA ALA A 128 -4.78 15.37 -23.77
C ALA A 128 -6.14 15.99 -24.22
N TYR A 129 -7.23 15.26 -23.93
CA TYR A 129 -8.59 15.74 -24.27
C TYR A 129 -9.08 16.89 -23.39
N ARG A 130 -8.82 16.83 -22.08
CA ARG A 130 -9.22 17.85 -21.08
C ARG A 130 -8.11 18.05 -20.04
N PRO A 131 -7.06 18.84 -20.35
CA PRO A 131 -5.84 18.90 -19.53
C PRO A 131 -6.08 19.22 -18.06
N VAL A 132 -6.82 20.27 -17.76
CA VAL A 132 -7.08 20.70 -16.38
C VAL A 132 -7.90 19.64 -15.62
N ALA A 133 -8.95 19.11 -16.24
CA ALA A 133 -9.76 18.05 -15.63
C ALA A 133 -8.95 16.76 -15.45
N GLY A 134 -8.17 16.36 -16.46
CA GLY A 134 -7.30 15.18 -16.40
C GLY A 134 -6.27 15.26 -15.29
N LEU A 135 -5.62 16.41 -15.13
CA LEU A 135 -4.67 16.64 -14.04
C LEU A 135 -5.35 16.59 -12.66
N LEU A 136 -6.48 17.26 -12.49
CA LEU A 136 -7.15 17.36 -11.17
C LEU A 136 -7.90 16.07 -10.78
N VAL A 137 -8.44 15.32 -11.75
CA VAL A 137 -9.27 14.14 -11.47
C VAL A 137 -8.44 12.84 -11.41
N PHE A 138 -7.35 12.76 -12.18
CA PHE A 138 -6.53 11.55 -12.28
C PHE A 138 -5.10 11.74 -11.78
N ILE A 139 -4.30 12.61 -12.39
CA ILE A 139 -2.87 12.71 -12.08
C ILE A 139 -2.65 13.07 -10.61
N LEU A 140 -3.26 14.13 -10.13
CA LEU A 140 -3.06 14.60 -8.76
C LEU A 140 -3.55 13.57 -7.72
N PRO A 141 -4.75 12.97 -7.83
CA PRO A 141 -5.16 11.89 -6.93
C PRO A 141 -4.26 10.64 -6.99
N MET A 142 -3.77 10.24 -8.17
CA MET A 142 -2.85 9.11 -8.31
C MET A 142 -1.52 9.36 -7.58
N LEU A 143 -0.94 10.55 -7.74
CA LEU A 143 0.30 10.94 -7.02
C LEU A 143 0.07 10.98 -5.52
N MET A 144 -1.05 11.55 -5.07
CA MET A 144 -1.41 11.60 -3.66
C MET A 144 -1.68 10.21 -3.09
N GLY A 145 -2.35 9.34 -3.85
CA GLY A 145 -2.60 7.96 -3.43
C GLY A 145 -1.30 7.19 -3.20
N LEU A 146 -0.33 7.28 -4.12
CA LEU A 146 0.99 6.70 -3.94
C LEU A 146 1.69 7.25 -2.69
N PHE A 147 1.66 8.59 -2.51
CA PHE A 147 2.26 9.23 -1.34
C PHE A 147 1.60 8.76 -0.03
N LEU A 148 0.26 8.77 0.06
CA LEU A 148 -0.48 8.35 1.24
C LEU A 148 -0.29 6.87 1.57
N THR A 149 -0.15 6.02 0.55
CA THR A 149 0.13 4.60 0.74
C THR A 149 1.53 4.39 1.34
N ALA A 150 2.53 5.13 0.85
CA ALA A 150 3.88 5.10 1.40
C ALA A 150 3.91 5.67 2.83
N TRP A 151 3.23 6.80 3.07
CA TRP A 151 3.12 7.42 4.38
C TRP A 151 2.54 6.46 5.43
N ALA A 152 1.44 5.78 5.11
CA ALA A 152 0.83 4.81 6.01
C ALA A 152 1.79 3.64 6.34
N THR A 153 2.62 3.19 5.38
CA THR A 153 3.62 2.14 5.63
C THR A 153 4.70 2.63 6.61
N HIS A 154 5.16 3.90 6.48
CA HIS A 154 6.10 4.50 7.43
C HIS A 154 5.54 4.52 8.85
N ASP A 155 4.30 4.98 9.00
CA ASP A 155 3.60 5.08 10.28
C ASP A 155 3.50 3.73 11.01
N HIS A 156 3.40 2.65 10.26
CA HIS A 156 3.33 1.30 10.84
C HIS A 156 4.67 0.69 11.23
N HIS A 157 5.81 1.11 10.65
CA HIS A 157 7.07 0.37 10.79
C HIS A 157 8.28 1.20 11.21
N ALA A 158 8.25 2.53 11.02
CA ALA A 158 9.45 3.34 11.18
C ALA A 158 9.96 3.36 12.63
N GLY A 159 11.27 3.15 12.78
CA GLY A 159 11.93 3.12 14.10
C GLY A 159 11.97 1.75 14.77
N LEU A 160 11.23 0.76 14.26
CA LEU A 160 11.19 -0.58 14.85
C LEU A 160 12.25 -1.48 14.23
N LYS A 161 13.43 -1.51 14.82
CA LYS A 161 14.52 -2.38 14.40
C LYS A 161 14.51 -3.66 15.23
N THR A 162 13.97 -4.72 14.67
CA THR A 162 13.76 -6.01 15.33
C THR A 162 13.81 -7.15 14.32
N ASP A 163 14.01 -8.37 14.82
CA ASP A 163 13.90 -9.65 14.11
C ASP A 163 12.68 -10.48 14.55
N ASP A 164 11.80 -9.89 15.37
CA ASP A 164 10.58 -10.51 15.89
C ASP A 164 9.33 -9.87 15.27
N ASP A 165 8.51 -10.69 14.62
CA ASP A 165 7.24 -10.31 14.00
C ASP A 165 6.29 -9.56 14.95
N TYR A 166 6.31 -9.87 16.25
CA TYR A 166 5.40 -9.26 17.24
C TYR A 166 5.81 -7.85 17.65
N THR A 167 7.04 -7.45 17.36
CA THR A 167 7.60 -6.14 17.72
C THR A 167 7.91 -5.27 16.50
N ALA A 168 7.56 -5.72 15.30
CA ALA A 168 7.94 -5.09 14.03
C ALA A 168 6.92 -4.10 13.48
N SER A 169 5.80 -3.87 14.18
CA SER A 169 4.80 -2.91 13.71
C SER A 169 3.98 -2.28 14.84
N TYR A 170 3.61 -1.01 14.62
CA TYR A 170 2.61 -0.32 15.44
C TYR A 170 1.20 -0.76 15.05
N ASN A 171 0.34 -0.91 16.05
CA ASN A 171 -1.07 -1.28 15.87
C ASN A 171 -1.96 -0.09 16.28
N ASN A 172 -2.84 0.34 15.40
CA ASN A 172 -3.81 1.39 15.66
C ASN A 172 -5.20 0.77 15.92
N LEU A 173 -5.61 0.70 17.17
CA LEU A 173 -6.88 0.09 17.57
C LEU A 173 -8.07 1.06 17.55
N ASN A 174 -7.90 2.30 17.05
CA ASN A 174 -9.00 3.26 16.94
C ASN A 174 -10.15 2.66 16.08
N PRO A 175 -11.40 2.62 16.59
CA PRO A 175 -12.52 1.99 15.90
C PRO A 175 -12.86 2.66 14.55
N LEU A 176 -12.77 3.99 14.47
CA LEU A 176 -13.05 4.74 13.24
C LEU A 176 -11.98 4.47 12.18
N TYR A 177 -10.70 4.46 12.59
CA TYR A 177 -9.59 4.08 11.69
C TYR A 177 -9.83 2.69 11.11
N ASN A 178 -10.12 1.70 11.95
CA ASN A 178 -10.33 0.31 11.52
C ASN A 178 -11.58 0.13 10.66
N LEU A 179 -12.67 0.86 10.95
CA LEU A 179 -13.87 0.88 10.10
C LEU A 179 -13.54 1.38 8.69
N LEU A 180 -12.80 2.49 8.58
CA LEU A 180 -12.49 3.13 7.31
C LEU A 180 -11.43 2.37 6.49
N THR A 181 -10.48 1.71 7.15
CA THR A 181 -9.35 1.02 6.51
C THR A 181 -9.51 -0.50 6.40
N GLY A 182 -10.67 -1.05 6.77
CA GLY A 182 -10.87 -2.50 6.77
C GLY A 182 -9.93 -3.22 7.75
N ASN A 183 -9.85 -2.73 8.99
CA ASN A 183 -9.03 -3.33 10.04
C ASN A 183 -7.50 -3.32 9.81
N LEU A 184 -6.98 -2.40 8.97
CA LEU A 184 -5.54 -2.30 8.69
C LEU A 184 -4.73 -1.92 9.93
N GLY A 185 -5.38 -1.34 10.94
CA GLY A 185 -4.75 -1.01 12.21
C GLY A 185 -4.32 -2.22 13.04
N TYR A 186 -4.84 -3.41 12.79
CA TYR A 186 -4.34 -4.65 13.37
C TYR A 186 -3.10 -5.16 12.61
N HIS A 187 -2.07 -4.31 12.51
CA HIS A 187 -1.00 -4.43 11.53
C HIS A 187 -0.05 -5.62 11.79
N THR A 188 0.25 -5.94 13.05
CA THR A 188 1.00 -7.15 13.41
C THR A 188 0.26 -8.41 12.97
N ALA A 189 -1.07 -8.47 13.16
CA ALA A 189 -1.87 -9.59 12.70
C ALA A 189 -1.89 -9.69 11.16
N HIS A 190 -1.89 -8.53 10.48
CA HIS A 190 -1.80 -8.45 9.03
C HIS A 190 -0.47 -8.99 8.50
N HIS A 191 0.66 -8.61 9.09
CA HIS A 191 1.98 -9.14 8.69
C HIS A 191 2.12 -10.64 8.95
N LEU A 192 1.70 -11.13 10.11
CA LEU A 192 1.75 -12.56 10.43
C LEU A 192 0.94 -13.43 9.47
N LYS A 193 -0.16 -12.91 8.92
CA LYS A 193 -1.02 -13.61 7.95
C LYS A 193 -1.53 -12.68 6.86
N GLY A 194 -0.64 -12.21 5.99
CA GLY A 194 -0.97 -11.27 4.92
C GLY A 194 -2.10 -11.72 3.98
N GLY A 195 -2.27 -13.03 3.75
CA GLY A 195 -3.37 -13.62 2.99
C GLY A 195 -4.69 -13.80 3.77
N LEU A 196 -4.75 -13.39 5.04
CA LEU A 196 -5.98 -13.46 5.83
C LEU A 196 -6.95 -12.34 5.40
N HIS A 197 -8.23 -12.71 5.17
CA HIS A 197 -9.26 -11.71 4.88
C HIS A 197 -9.34 -10.66 5.99
N TRP A 198 -9.36 -9.40 5.63
CA TRP A 198 -9.30 -8.24 6.54
C TRP A 198 -10.29 -8.31 7.70
N SER A 199 -11.50 -8.85 7.49
CA SER A 199 -12.52 -9.01 8.55
C SER A 199 -12.14 -9.98 9.65
N LYS A 200 -11.07 -10.77 9.48
CA LYS A 200 -10.56 -11.74 10.46
C LYS A 200 -9.34 -11.24 11.24
N LEU A 201 -8.80 -10.07 10.87
CA LEU A 201 -7.64 -9.48 11.54
C LEU A 201 -7.89 -9.21 13.04
N PRO A 202 -9.06 -8.67 13.48
CA PRO A 202 -9.35 -8.49 14.90
C PRO A 202 -9.30 -9.80 15.69
N GLN A 203 -9.86 -10.88 15.12
CA GLN A 203 -9.86 -12.19 15.79
C GLN A 203 -8.44 -12.78 15.92
N LEU A 204 -7.58 -12.53 14.93
CA LEU A 204 -6.19 -12.94 15.00
C LEU A 204 -5.44 -12.10 16.03
N HIS A 205 -5.63 -10.78 16.02
CA HIS A 205 -5.02 -9.86 16.99
C HIS A 205 -5.33 -10.27 18.44
N GLU A 206 -6.59 -10.57 18.77
CA GLU A 206 -6.99 -11.04 20.10
C GLU A 206 -6.21 -12.29 20.57
N LYS A 207 -5.85 -13.17 19.64
CA LYS A 207 -5.07 -14.39 19.94
C LYS A 207 -3.60 -14.10 20.22
N ILE A 208 -3.06 -13.03 19.64
CA ILE A 208 -1.62 -12.73 19.68
C ILE A 208 -1.28 -11.51 20.54
N LYS A 209 -2.27 -10.70 20.97
CA LYS A 209 -2.06 -9.42 21.66
C LYS A 209 -1.16 -9.53 22.89
N HIS A 210 -1.17 -10.68 23.57
CA HIS A 210 -0.32 -10.93 24.74
C HIS A 210 1.18 -11.03 24.40
N LYS A 211 1.54 -11.08 23.11
CA LYS A 211 2.92 -11.08 22.61
C LYS A 211 3.35 -9.72 22.09
N ILE A 212 2.41 -8.79 21.90
CA ILE A 212 2.65 -7.47 21.37
C ILE A 212 2.88 -6.52 22.55
N PRO A 213 4.01 -5.81 22.63
CA PRO A 213 4.27 -4.83 23.67
C PRO A 213 3.21 -3.70 23.68
N ASP A 214 2.82 -3.24 24.85
CA ASP A 214 1.77 -2.22 25.01
C ASP A 214 2.14 -0.88 24.34
N GLU A 215 3.42 -0.54 24.29
CA GLU A 215 3.94 0.66 23.62
C GLU A 215 3.75 0.65 22.10
N LEU A 216 3.50 -0.51 21.49
CA LEU A 216 3.20 -0.66 20.08
C LEU A 216 1.69 -0.65 19.76
N ILE A 217 0.86 -0.41 20.78
CA ILE A 217 -0.60 -0.35 20.64
C ILE A 217 -1.07 1.09 20.83
N LEU A 218 -1.42 1.73 19.71
CA LEU A 218 -2.04 3.06 19.69
C LEU A 218 -3.55 2.92 19.92
N LYS A 219 -4.09 3.68 20.87
CA LYS A 219 -5.50 3.63 21.27
C LYS A 219 -6.31 4.77 20.69
#